data_75b29768fafbed228c02e5c8d76bc40c
#
_entry.id   75b29768fafbed228c02e5c8d76bc40c
#
_cell.length_a   1.000
_cell.length_b   1.000
_cell.length_c   1.000
_cell.angle_alpha   90.00
_cell.angle_beta   90.00
_cell.angle_gamma   90.00
#
_symmetry.space_group_name_H-M   'P 1'
#
loop_
_entity.id
_entity.type
_entity.pdbx_description
1 polymer ?
#
loop_
_entity_poly.entity_id
_entity_poly.type
_entity_poly.pdbx_seq_one_letter_code
_entity_poly.pdbx_strand_id
1 'polypeptide(L)'
;MTLKKRRLGRTGMLVSELGLGAMDTPHSPEAFETVIAALDVGIDLVDTARDYEGSEHLLGRVVRERGSEGWHIASKTFRHTASAAQYEIDRSLQVLGVPHVALYQLHDISTPAAWDEVMREDGALEGLKAAQYRGLVAHIGISTHNLEVARAAILSGEFDTIMLEYSAFYPESAPLIDLAAAHDVGVIVMRPVGGSGRTTTMRGNIERGTAGILTPANLLRYVLSNPNVSVAVPGARYRSRVVENAATASRYLPMTAAEKHELELAAAALY
;
A
#
# COMPACT_ATOMS: atom_id res chain seq x y z
N MET A 1 -15.10 -14.06 -7.51
CA MET A 1 -15.23 -13.16 -6.33
C MET A 1 -15.28 -11.76 -6.86
N THR A 2 -16.09 -10.87 -6.29
CA THR A 2 -16.11 -9.46 -6.72
C THR A 2 -15.59 -8.61 -5.56
N LEU A 3 -14.46 -7.93 -5.76
CA LEU A 3 -13.93 -6.95 -4.82
C LEU A 3 -14.68 -5.63 -5.00
N LYS A 4 -14.97 -4.95 -3.90
CA LYS A 4 -15.52 -3.59 -3.95
C LYS A 4 -14.44 -2.65 -4.44
N LYS A 5 -14.85 -1.62 -5.19
CA LYS A 5 -13.96 -0.54 -5.60
C LYS A 5 -14.22 0.70 -4.76
N ARG A 6 -13.14 1.41 -4.45
CA ARG A 6 -13.17 2.68 -3.73
C ARG A 6 -12.37 3.74 -4.50
N ARG A 7 -12.76 4.98 -4.35
CA ARG A 7 -12.04 6.10 -4.93
C ARG A 7 -10.73 6.33 -4.17
N LEU A 8 -9.64 6.47 -4.90
CA LEU A 8 -8.32 6.77 -4.35
C LEU A 8 -8.13 8.30 -4.27
N GLY A 9 -8.87 8.95 -3.38
CA GLY A 9 -8.82 10.39 -3.17
C GLY A 9 -8.96 11.19 -4.46
N ARG A 10 -8.28 12.34 -4.53
CA ARG A 10 -8.29 13.28 -5.67
C ARG A 10 -7.73 12.71 -6.98
N THR A 11 -7.08 11.53 -6.95
CA THR A 11 -6.65 10.87 -8.19
C THR A 11 -7.84 10.54 -9.10
N GLY A 12 -9.03 10.40 -8.56
CA GLY A 12 -10.23 9.96 -9.27
C GLY A 12 -10.23 8.48 -9.65
N MET A 13 -9.13 7.75 -9.47
CA MET A 13 -9.05 6.32 -9.77
C MET A 13 -10.00 5.53 -8.87
N LEU A 14 -10.72 4.58 -9.48
CA LEU A 14 -11.50 3.58 -8.76
C LEU A 14 -10.66 2.30 -8.67
N VAL A 15 -10.12 2.02 -7.51
CA VAL A 15 -9.28 0.84 -7.25
C VAL A 15 -10.02 -0.17 -6.38
N SER A 16 -9.67 -1.46 -6.49
CA SER A 16 -10.15 -2.48 -5.57
C SER A 16 -9.71 -2.13 -4.14
N GLU A 17 -10.61 -2.25 -3.15
CA GLU A 17 -10.31 -1.95 -1.73
C GLU A 17 -9.21 -2.85 -1.14
N LEU A 18 -8.88 -3.94 -1.84
CA LEU A 18 -7.74 -4.83 -1.60
C LEU A 18 -6.76 -4.68 -2.73
N GLY A 19 -5.53 -4.29 -2.44
CA GLY A 19 -4.38 -4.28 -3.33
C GLY A 19 -3.39 -5.40 -3.02
N LEU A 20 -2.28 -5.44 -3.72
CA LEU A 20 -1.14 -6.32 -3.46
C LEU A 20 0.09 -5.50 -3.07
N GLY A 21 0.65 -5.74 -1.87
CA GLY A 21 1.99 -5.28 -1.50
C GLY A 21 3.04 -6.27 -2.01
N ALA A 22 3.83 -5.87 -3.00
CA ALA A 22 4.75 -6.78 -3.70
C ALA A 22 6.18 -6.79 -3.12
N MET A 23 6.42 -6.25 -1.92
CA MET A 23 7.75 -6.23 -1.29
C MET A 23 8.34 -7.64 -1.11
N ASP A 24 7.57 -8.53 -0.50
CA ASP A 24 8.02 -9.90 -0.18
C ASP A 24 7.71 -10.93 -1.28
N THR A 25 6.94 -10.56 -2.28
CA THR A 25 6.47 -11.49 -3.33
C THR A 25 7.62 -12.11 -4.12
N PRO A 26 8.69 -11.37 -4.51
CA PRO A 26 9.80 -11.94 -5.29
C PRO A 26 10.56 -13.06 -4.59
N HIS A 27 10.49 -13.12 -3.26
CA HIS A 27 11.19 -14.12 -2.45
C HIS A 27 10.48 -15.49 -2.38
N SER A 28 9.50 -15.70 -3.25
CA SER A 28 8.74 -16.95 -3.35
C SER A 28 9.04 -17.67 -4.68
N PRO A 29 9.10 -19.01 -4.70
CA PRO A 29 9.12 -19.76 -5.94
C PRO A 29 7.84 -19.57 -6.78
N GLU A 30 6.73 -19.15 -6.16
CA GLU A 30 5.43 -18.85 -6.81
C GLU A 30 5.26 -17.36 -7.12
N ALA A 31 6.34 -16.56 -7.14
CA ALA A 31 6.28 -15.11 -7.23
C ALA A 31 5.41 -14.62 -8.41
N PHE A 32 5.65 -15.16 -9.59
CA PHE A 32 4.92 -14.79 -10.80
C PHE A 32 3.44 -15.17 -10.70
N GLU A 33 3.16 -16.41 -10.34
CA GLU A 33 1.82 -16.96 -10.17
C GLU A 33 1.03 -16.24 -9.07
N THR A 34 1.73 -15.72 -8.06
CA THR A 34 1.13 -14.93 -6.98
C THR A 34 0.61 -13.59 -7.50
N VAL A 35 1.38 -12.87 -8.33
CA VAL A 35 0.92 -11.63 -8.95
C VAL A 35 -0.23 -11.92 -9.93
N ILE A 36 -0.10 -12.96 -10.76
CA ILE A 36 -1.18 -13.37 -11.70
C ILE A 36 -2.47 -13.67 -10.92
N ALA A 37 -2.37 -14.43 -9.83
CA ALA A 37 -3.54 -14.75 -9.01
C ALA A 37 -4.18 -13.49 -8.40
N ALA A 38 -3.37 -12.47 -8.04
CA ALA A 38 -3.90 -11.20 -7.56
C ALA A 38 -4.73 -10.48 -8.62
N LEU A 39 -4.24 -10.41 -9.85
CA LEU A 39 -4.96 -9.83 -10.97
C LEU A 39 -6.23 -10.64 -11.31
N ASP A 40 -6.15 -11.97 -11.30
CA ASP A 40 -7.27 -12.86 -11.60
C ASP A 40 -8.42 -12.79 -10.58
N VAL A 41 -8.14 -12.49 -9.31
CA VAL A 41 -9.19 -12.27 -8.30
C VAL A 41 -9.76 -10.86 -8.31
N GLY A 42 -9.26 -9.96 -9.19
CA GLY A 42 -9.75 -8.61 -9.37
C GLY A 42 -9.03 -7.54 -8.54
N ILE A 43 -7.84 -7.85 -8.01
CA ILE A 43 -6.94 -6.82 -7.48
C ILE A 43 -6.40 -6.02 -8.65
N ASP A 44 -6.55 -4.70 -8.61
CA ASP A 44 -6.15 -3.81 -9.70
C ASP A 44 -5.14 -2.72 -9.27
N LEU A 45 -4.66 -2.73 -8.02
CA LEU A 45 -3.54 -1.92 -7.57
C LEU A 45 -2.44 -2.82 -7.00
N VAL A 46 -1.25 -2.74 -7.58
CA VAL A 46 -0.05 -3.45 -7.10
C VAL A 46 0.99 -2.42 -6.67
N ASP A 47 1.37 -2.50 -5.39
CA ASP A 47 2.34 -1.61 -4.77
C ASP A 47 3.72 -2.24 -4.74
N THR A 48 4.71 -1.52 -5.26
CA THR A 48 6.13 -1.89 -5.31
C THR A 48 7.01 -0.71 -4.91
N ALA A 49 8.33 -0.85 -5.03
CA ALA A 49 9.32 0.22 -4.86
C ALA A 49 10.63 -0.13 -5.57
N ARG A 50 11.44 0.91 -5.87
CA ARG A 50 12.81 0.73 -6.38
C ARG A 50 13.67 -0.18 -5.50
N ASP A 51 13.53 -0.02 -4.18
CA ASP A 51 14.36 -0.70 -3.20
C ASP A 51 13.78 -2.06 -2.76
N TYR A 52 12.66 -2.49 -3.33
CA TYR A 52 12.14 -3.84 -3.11
C TYR A 52 12.84 -4.80 -4.07
N GLU A 53 13.81 -5.55 -3.54
CA GLU A 53 14.66 -6.45 -4.33
C GLU A 53 13.83 -7.37 -5.24
N GLY A 54 14.06 -7.26 -6.54
CA GLY A 54 13.40 -8.07 -7.56
C GLY A 54 11.94 -7.70 -7.85
N SER A 55 11.29 -6.84 -7.08
CA SER A 55 9.84 -6.60 -7.18
C SER A 55 9.45 -5.92 -8.50
N GLU A 56 10.11 -4.82 -8.89
CA GLU A 56 9.84 -4.18 -10.18
C GLU A 56 10.20 -5.11 -11.37
N HIS A 57 11.25 -5.92 -11.26
CA HIS A 57 11.60 -6.92 -12.29
C HIS A 57 10.51 -7.98 -12.44
N LEU A 58 9.95 -8.46 -11.33
CA LEU A 58 8.82 -9.39 -11.32
C LEU A 58 7.60 -8.78 -12.01
N LEU A 59 7.22 -7.54 -11.63
CA LEU A 59 6.10 -6.85 -12.24
C LEU A 59 6.34 -6.56 -13.73
N GLY A 60 7.56 -6.20 -14.12
CA GLY A 60 7.94 -6.04 -15.54
C GLY A 60 7.82 -7.34 -16.33
N ARG A 61 8.08 -8.49 -15.72
CA ARG A 61 7.78 -9.79 -16.32
C ARG A 61 6.27 -9.98 -16.51
N VAL A 62 5.46 -9.66 -15.50
CA VAL A 62 3.99 -9.75 -15.59
C VAL A 62 3.46 -8.83 -16.68
N VAL A 63 3.97 -7.59 -16.77
CA VAL A 63 3.60 -6.64 -17.85
C VAL A 63 3.88 -7.23 -19.24
N ARG A 64 5.04 -7.85 -19.43
CA ARG A 64 5.38 -8.47 -20.73
C ARG A 64 4.48 -9.64 -21.11
N GLU A 65 4.00 -10.39 -20.12
CA GLU A 65 3.18 -11.60 -20.36
C GLU A 65 1.67 -11.31 -20.36
N ARG A 66 1.18 -10.35 -19.57
CA ARG A 66 -0.25 -10.05 -19.41
C ARG A 66 -0.66 -8.66 -19.92
N GLY A 67 0.31 -7.80 -20.28
CA GLY A 67 0.05 -6.38 -20.49
C GLY A 67 -0.12 -5.59 -19.20
N SER A 68 -0.25 -4.28 -19.32
CA SER A 68 -0.49 -3.36 -18.19
C SER A 68 -1.92 -2.84 -18.13
N GLU A 69 -2.80 -3.28 -19.01
CA GLU A 69 -4.19 -2.82 -19.04
C GLU A 69 -5.02 -3.42 -17.90
N GLY A 70 -5.90 -2.60 -17.32
CA GLY A 70 -6.86 -3.03 -16.31
C GLY A 70 -6.31 -3.11 -14.89
N TRP A 71 -5.04 -2.76 -14.66
CA TRP A 71 -4.43 -2.67 -13.34
C TRP A 71 -3.42 -1.52 -13.25
N HIS A 72 -3.10 -1.12 -12.03
CA HIS A 72 -2.28 0.04 -11.74
C HIS A 72 -1.02 -0.36 -10.96
N ILE A 73 0.12 0.20 -11.36
CA ILE A 73 1.39 0.04 -10.63
C ILE A 73 1.62 1.32 -9.83
N ALA A 74 1.86 1.15 -8.53
CA ALA A 74 2.37 2.18 -7.64
C ALA A 74 3.82 1.82 -7.27
N SER A 75 4.77 2.71 -7.58
CA SER A 75 6.18 2.52 -7.17
C SER A 75 6.65 3.66 -6.26
N LYS A 76 7.89 3.58 -5.76
CA LYS A 76 8.43 4.52 -4.76
C LYS A 76 9.93 4.69 -4.91
N THR A 77 10.44 5.83 -4.39
CA THR A 77 11.88 6.12 -4.27
C THR A 77 12.25 6.62 -2.88
N PHE A 78 13.39 6.18 -2.36
CA PHE A 78 14.03 6.74 -1.15
C PHE A 78 14.89 7.99 -1.43
N ARG A 79 14.96 8.46 -2.67
CA ARG A 79 15.81 9.62 -2.99
C ARG A 79 15.18 10.90 -2.49
N HIS A 80 16.01 11.80 -1.95
CA HIS A 80 15.58 13.07 -1.39
C HIS A 80 15.83 14.26 -2.30
N THR A 81 16.56 14.09 -3.43
CA THR A 81 16.82 15.17 -4.39
C THR A 81 16.06 14.99 -5.68
N ALA A 82 15.72 16.08 -6.34
CA ALA A 82 14.95 16.10 -7.59
C ALA A 82 15.60 15.25 -8.68
N SER A 83 16.90 15.43 -8.92
CA SER A 83 17.64 14.71 -9.97
C SER A 83 17.71 13.20 -9.70
N ALA A 84 17.93 12.79 -8.44
CA ALA A 84 18.00 11.38 -8.09
C ALA A 84 16.61 10.71 -8.17
N ALA A 85 15.54 11.41 -7.76
CA ALA A 85 14.18 10.91 -7.90
C ALA A 85 13.80 10.72 -9.37
N GLN A 86 14.10 11.69 -10.25
CA GLN A 86 13.85 11.56 -11.69
C GLN A 86 14.62 10.38 -12.30
N TYR A 87 15.90 10.21 -11.94
CA TYR A 87 16.70 9.06 -12.38
C TYR A 87 16.04 7.74 -11.99
N GLU A 88 15.54 7.61 -10.75
CA GLU A 88 14.89 6.40 -10.29
C GLU A 88 13.53 6.16 -10.95
N ILE A 89 12.76 7.20 -11.24
CA ILE A 89 11.52 7.09 -12.02
C ILE A 89 11.83 6.52 -13.41
N ASP A 90 12.81 7.08 -14.14
CA ASP A 90 13.21 6.59 -15.45
C ASP A 90 13.65 5.12 -15.39
N ARG A 91 14.40 4.73 -14.33
CA ARG A 91 14.79 3.33 -14.10
C ARG A 91 13.62 2.42 -13.78
N SER A 92 12.64 2.87 -12.97
CA SER A 92 11.42 2.12 -12.69
C SER A 92 10.67 1.83 -13.98
N LEU A 93 10.42 2.84 -14.80
CA LEU A 93 9.72 2.68 -16.08
C LEU A 93 10.43 1.70 -17.02
N GLN A 94 11.75 1.79 -17.10
CA GLN A 94 12.57 0.88 -17.91
C GLN A 94 12.46 -0.56 -17.43
N VAL A 95 12.56 -0.80 -16.12
CA VAL A 95 12.50 -2.15 -15.51
C VAL A 95 11.11 -2.75 -15.63
N LEU A 96 10.07 -1.94 -15.38
CA LEU A 96 8.68 -2.34 -15.50
C LEU A 96 8.25 -2.55 -16.96
N GLY A 97 8.93 -1.89 -17.91
CA GLY A 97 8.59 -1.97 -19.34
C GLY A 97 7.30 -1.22 -19.68
N VAL A 98 7.00 -0.13 -18.97
CA VAL A 98 5.81 0.69 -19.17
C VAL A 98 6.19 2.15 -19.50
N PRO A 99 5.38 2.88 -20.30
CA PRO A 99 5.66 4.28 -20.62
C PRO A 99 5.37 5.23 -19.44
N HIS A 100 4.51 4.84 -18.52
CA HIS A 100 4.16 5.59 -17.32
C HIS A 100 3.66 4.67 -16.21
N VAL A 101 3.63 5.18 -14.98
CA VAL A 101 3.00 4.51 -13.82
C VAL A 101 1.85 5.34 -13.28
N ALA A 102 0.87 4.67 -12.68
CA ALA A 102 -0.31 5.32 -12.11
C ALA A 102 0.02 6.20 -10.89
N LEU A 103 0.95 5.75 -10.05
CA LEU A 103 1.34 6.44 -8.83
C LEU A 103 2.84 6.26 -8.57
N TYR A 104 3.52 7.35 -8.22
CA TYR A 104 4.89 7.30 -7.72
C TYR A 104 4.99 8.04 -6.39
N GLN A 105 5.65 7.41 -5.39
CA GLN A 105 5.61 7.89 -4.02
C GLN A 105 7.02 8.21 -3.49
N LEU A 106 7.13 9.23 -2.65
CA LEU A 106 8.28 9.37 -1.75
C LEU A 106 8.22 8.25 -0.72
N HIS A 107 9.32 7.52 -0.53
CA HIS A 107 9.35 6.29 0.25
C HIS A 107 9.87 6.52 1.67
N ASP A 108 9.04 6.20 2.67
CA ASP A 108 9.40 6.21 4.10
C ASP A 108 9.98 7.55 4.57
N ILE A 109 9.29 8.64 4.27
CA ILE A 109 9.65 9.95 4.80
C ILE A 109 9.15 10.02 6.25
N SER A 110 9.93 9.46 7.18
CA SER A 110 9.49 9.21 8.56
C SER A 110 10.22 10.06 9.60
N THR A 111 11.00 11.05 9.18
CA THR A 111 11.61 12.04 10.09
C THR A 111 11.35 13.47 9.62
N PRO A 112 11.29 14.46 10.53
CA PRO A 112 11.19 15.87 10.15
C PRO A 112 12.32 16.31 9.21
N ALA A 113 13.54 15.84 9.43
CA ALA A 113 14.69 16.18 8.57
C ALA A 113 14.50 15.64 7.12
N ALA A 114 14.03 14.38 6.98
CA ALA A 114 13.72 13.83 5.65
C ALA A 114 12.56 14.59 4.97
N TRP A 115 11.55 15.01 5.76
CA TRP A 115 10.48 15.86 5.26
C TRP A 115 11.02 17.18 4.71
N ASP A 116 11.85 17.89 5.48
CA ASP A 116 12.46 19.17 5.05
C ASP A 116 13.31 18.98 3.79
N GLU A 117 14.08 17.88 3.70
CA GLU A 117 14.90 17.56 2.53
C GLU A 117 14.08 17.35 1.26
N VAL A 118 12.98 16.60 1.31
CA VAL A 118 12.19 16.29 0.12
C VAL A 118 11.32 17.47 -0.32
N MET A 119 10.97 18.36 0.61
CA MET A 119 10.10 19.53 0.35
C MET A 119 10.85 20.82 -0.04
N ARG A 120 12.18 20.86 0.18
CA ARG A 120 12.98 22.04 -0.18
C ARG A 120 13.08 22.23 -1.70
N GLU A 121 13.59 23.36 -2.14
CA GLU A 121 14.04 23.60 -3.51
C GLU A 121 15.04 22.50 -3.93
N ASP A 122 14.94 21.98 -5.15
CA ASP A 122 15.66 20.80 -5.64
C ASP A 122 15.40 19.49 -4.84
N GLY A 123 14.39 19.45 -3.98
CA GLY A 123 13.96 18.26 -3.27
C GLY A 123 13.24 17.25 -4.16
N ALA A 124 13.08 16.03 -3.67
CA ALA A 124 12.50 14.94 -4.47
C ALA A 124 11.07 15.23 -4.92
N LEU A 125 10.28 16.02 -4.18
CA LEU A 125 8.94 16.43 -4.60
C LEU A 125 8.97 17.17 -5.96
N GLU A 126 9.93 18.05 -6.19
CA GLU A 126 10.08 18.71 -7.49
C GLU A 126 10.40 17.72 -8.61
N GLY A 127 11.21 16.70 -8.29
CA GLY A 127 11.51 15.62 -9.23
C GLY A 127 10.25 14.83 -9.63
N LEU A 128 9.39 14.52 -8.67
CA LEU A 128 8.11 13.84 -8.92
C LEU A 128 7.17 14.74 -9.75
N LYS A 129 7.05 16.03 -9.40
CA LYS A 129 6.24 17.01 -10.16
C LYS A 129 6.73 17.17 -11.60
N ALA A 130 8.03 17.21 -11.81
CA ALA A 130 8.61 17.26 -13.16
C ALA A 130 8.31 16.01 -13.97
N ALA A 131 8.35 14.82 -13.35
CA ALA A 131 7.96 13.56 -13.98
C ALA A 131 6.46 13.52 -14.29
N GLN A 132 5.62 14.02 -13.39
CA GLN A 132 4.18 14.17 -13.61
C GLN A 132 3.87 15.10 -14.79
N TYR A 133 4.53 16.26 -14.85
CA TYR A 133 4.39 17.21 -15.97
C TYR A 133 4.78 16.58 -17.31
N ARG A 134 5.79 15.70 -17.32
CA ARG A 134 6.21 14.93 -18.50
C ARG A 134 5.29 13.76 -18.84
N GLY A 135 4.28 13.47 -18.04
CA GLY A 135 3.36 12.33 -18.21
C GLY A 135 3.94 10.96 -17.89
N LEU A 136 5.09 10.91 -17.19
CA LEU A 136 5.74 9.65 -16.78
C LEU A 136 5.10 9.06 -15.51
N VAL A 137 4.48 9.91 -14.71
CA VAL A 137 3.78 9.58 -13.47
C VAL A 137 2.42 10.26 -13.52
N ALA A 138 1.34 9.51 -13.31
CA ALA A 138 0.00 10.11 -13.33
C ALA A 138 -0.30 10.87 -12.02
N HIS A 139 0.04 10.26 -10.89
CA HIS A 139 -0.21 10.80 -9.55
C HIS A 139 1.02 10.68 -8.67
N ILE A 140 1.15 11.60 -7.71
CA ILE A 140 2.26 11.61 -6.73
C ILE A 140 1.75 11.36 -5.32
N GLY A 141 2.51 10.60 -4.56
CA GLY A 141 2.18 10.26 -3.18
C GLY A 141 3.38 10.25 -2.25
N ILE A 142 3.12 9.91 -1.00
CA ILE A 142 4.15 9.78 0.04
C ILE A 142 3.81 8.60 0.95
N SER A 143 4.84 7.87 1.40
CA SER A 143 4.70 6.88 2.46
C SER A 143 5.49 7.29 3.70
N THR A 144 4.93 7.05 4.87
CA THR A 144 5.55 7.41 6.15
C THR A 144 5.09 6.49 7.28
N HIS A 145 5.97 6.30 8.27
CA HIS A 145 5.68 5.66 9.56
C HIS A 145 5.53 6.69 10.69
N ASN A 146 5.64 7.99 10.39
CA ASN A 146 5.57 9.07 11.37
C ASN A 146 4.25 9.85 11.23
N LEU A 147 3.47 9.91 12.31
CA LEU A 147 2.15 10.52 12.32
C LEU A 147 2.20 12.05 12.09
N GLU A 148 3.24 12.74 12.56
CA GLU A 148 3.41 14.19 12.36
C GLU A 148 3.74 14.49 10.90
N VAL A 149 4.64 13.71 10.29
CA VAL A 149 4.94 13.83 8.84
C VAL A 149 3.71 13.49 8.01
N ALA A 150 2.94 12.44 8.39
CA ALA A 150 1.69 12.12 7.70
C ALA A 150 0.71 13.30 7.74
N ARG A 151 0.55 13.94 8.91
CA ARG A 151 -0.29 15.12 9.07
C ARG A 151 0.20 16.27 8.19
N ALA A 152 1.51 16.57 8.21
CA ALA A 152 2.11 17.63 7.39
C ALA A 152 1.89 17.36 5.90
N ALA A 153 2.10 16.12 5.45
CA ALA A 153 1.90 15.72 4.05
C ALA A 153 0.44 15.91 3.60
N ILE A 154 -0.53 15.49 4.41
CA ILE A 154 -1.97 15.67 4.10
C ILE A 154 -2.32 17.16 3.98
N LEU A 155 -1.82 17.98 4.91
CA LEU A 155 -2.14 19.41 4.97
C LEU A 155 -1.38 20.25 3.93
N SER A 156 -0.26 19.76 3.39
CA SER A 156 0.53 20.46 2.39
C SER A 156 -0.22 20.68 1.07
N GLY A 157 -1.17 19.81 0.74
CA GLY A 157 -1.89 19.83 -0.54
C GLY A 157 -1.09 19.29 -1.72
N GLU A 158 0.16 18.85 -1.50
CA GLU A 158 1.11 18.46 -2.54
C GLU A 158 0.97 17.02 -3.02
N PHE A 159 0.34 16.14 -2.22
CA PHE A 159 0.26 14.72 -2.49
C PHE A 159 -1.18 14.29 -2.78
N ASP A 160 -1.36 13.45 -3.79
CA ASP A 160 -2.65 12.85 -4.15
C ASP A 160 -2.99 11.70 -3.22
N THR A 161 -1.96 11.00 -2.68
CA THR A 161 -2.12 9.85 -1.79
C THR A 161 -1.15 9.89 -0.61
N ILE A 162 -1.60 9.31 0.50
CA ILE A 162 -0.78 9.00 1.67
C ILE A 162 -0.78 7.49 1.92
N MET A 163 0.40 6.91 2.11
CA MET A 163 0.53 5.53 2.57
C MET A 163 1.01 5.51 4.01
N LEU A 164 0.25 4.88 4.90
CA LEU A 164 0.53 4.80 6.33
C LEU A 164 0.16 3.42 6.90
N GLU A 165 0.69 3.10 8.10
CA GLU A 165 0.26 1.90 8.82
C GLU A 165 -1.10 2.14 9.48
N TYR A 166 -2.00 1.18 9.33
CA TYR A 166 -3.27 1.14 10.05
C TYR A 166 -3.72 -0.31 10.21
N SER A 167 -3.94 -0.71 11.42
CA SER A 167 -4.49 -2.02 11.80
C SER A 167 -4.88 -1.98 13.27
N ALA A 168 -5.39 -3.08 13.83
CA ALA A 168 -5.62 -3.18 15.27
C ALA A 168 -4.32 -3.08 16.11
N PHE A 169 -3.13 -3.18 15.48
CA PHE A 169 -1.84 -2.91 16.12
C PHE A 169 -1.43 -1.43 16.09
N TYR A 170 -2.06 -0.62 15.22
CA TYR A 170 -1.75 0.80 15.01
C TYR A 170 -3.05 1.60 14.81
N PRO A 171 -3.97 1.57 15.80
CA PRO A 171 -5.26 2.27 15.71
C PRO A 171 -5.12 3.80 15.72
N GLU A 172 -4.02 4.32 16.24
CA GLU A 172 -3.71 5.75 16.35
C GLU A 172 -3.64 6.49 15.00
N SER A 173 -3.52 5.76 13.90
CA SER A 173 -3.57 6.36 12.55
C SER A 173 -4.99 6.72 12.10
N ALA A 174 -6.06 6.27 12.77
CA ALA A 174 -7.43 6.51 12.35
C ALA A 174 -7.78 8.01 12.19
N PRO A 175 -7.39 8.94 13.09
CA PRO A 175 -7.66 10.36 12.91
C PRO A 175 -6.98 10.97 11.67
N LEU A 176 -5.83 10.44 11.25
CA LEU A 176 -5.15 10.89 10.03
C LEU A 176 -5.84 10.38 8.77
N ILE A 177 -6.44 9.21 8.81
CA ILE A 177 -7.27 8.68 7.72
C ILE A 177 -8.49 9.57 7.52
N ASP A 178 -9.14 10.00 8.60
CA ASP A 178 -10.26 10.93 8.53
C ASP A 178 -9.83 12.32 8.01
N LEU A 179 -8.66 12.80 8.44
CA LEU A 179 -8.07 14.04 7.94
C LEU A 179 -7.76 13.95 6.44
N ALA A 180 -7.18 12.83 5.98
CA ALA A 180 -6.89 12.60 4.56
C ALA A 180 -8.18 12.62 3.71
N ALA A 181 -9.24 11.97 4.19
CA ALA A 181 -10.54 11.98 3.53
C ALA A 181 -11.12 13.39 3.44
N ALA A 182 -11.01 14.20 4.50
CA ALA A 182 -11.46 15.60 4.50
C ALA A 182 -10.70 16.49 3.51
N HIS A 183 -9.45 16.13 3.17
CA HIS A 183 -8.60 16.83 2.20
C HIS A 183 -8.58 16.17 0.82
N ASP A 184 -9.43 15.17 0.57
CA ASP A 184 -9.50 14.39 -0.67
C ASP A 184 -8.15 13.71 -1.04
N VAL A 185 -7.34 13.33 -0.03
CA VAL A 185 -6.12 12.57 -0.19
C VAL A 185 -6.44 11.08 -0.09
N GLY A 186 -6.06 10.29 -1.10
CA GLY A 186 -6.30 8.84 -1.11
C GLY A 186 -5.45 8.12 -0.06
N VAL A 187 -6.07 7.22 0.70
CA VAL A 187 -5.40 6.48 1.78
C VAL A 187 -5.06 5.07 1.33
N ILE A 188 -3.76 4.76 1.33
CA ILE A 188 -3.21 3.43 1.09
C ILE A 188 -2.72 2.89 2.44
N VAL A 189 -3.24 1.74 2.88
CA VAL A 189 -2.85 1.14 4.15
C VAL A 189 -1.79 0.08 3.91
N MET A 190 -0.56 0.33 4.40
CA MET A 190 0.49 -0.68 4.46
C MET A 190 0.40 -1.50 5.75
N ARG A 191 0.94 -2.74 5.74
CA ARG A 191 0.90 -3.69 6.86
C ARG A 191 -0.49 -3.91 7.47
N PRO A 192 -1.56 -4.02 6.69
CA PRO A 192 -2.93 -4.13 7.21
C PRO A 192 -3.15 -5.37 8.08
N VAL A 193 -2.29 -6.38 7.96
CA VAL A 193 -2.32 -7.62 8.76
C VAL A 193 -1.15 -7.71 9.77
N GLY A 194 -0.51 -6.59 10.09
CA GLY A 194 0.51 -6.47 11.14
C GLY A 194 1.95 -6.75 10.74
N GLY A 195 2.24 -6.99 9.45
CA GLY A 195 3.58 -7.29 8.94
C GLY A 195 4.01 -8.75 9.13
N SER A 196 5.18 -9.11 8.56
CA SER A 196 5.60 -10.52 8.40
C SER A 196 5.83 -11.25 9.74
N GLY A 197 6.45 -10.61 10.73
CA GLY A 197 6.73 -11.23 12.03
C GLY A 197 5.45 -11.57 12.80
N ARG A 198 4.53 -10.60 12.93
CA ARG A 198 3.23 -10.80 13.60
C ARG A 198 2.37 -11.81 12.88
N THR A 199 2.35 -11.76 11.54
CA THR A 199 1.61 -12.72 10.72
C THR A 199 2.12 -14.15 10.94
N THR A 200 3.42 -14.37 11.07
CA THR A 200 3.98 -15.69 11.38
C THR A 200 3.53 -16.19 12.74
N THR A 201 3.58 -15.35 13.77
CA THR A 201 3.10 -15.69 15.12
C THR A 201 1.61 -16.03 15.12
N MET A 202 0.77 -15.21 14.49
CA MET A 202 -0.68 -15.46 14.38
C MET A 202 -0.99 -16.77 13.68
N ARG A 203 -0.29 -17.11 12.59
CA ARG A 203 -0.49 -18.38 11.87
C ARG A 203 -0.09 -19.56 12.73
N GLY A 204 1.03 -19.49 13.45
CA GLY A 204 1.40 -20.51 14.42
C GLY A 204 0.33 -20.69 15.53
N ASN A 205 -0.30 -19.60 15.98
CA ASN A 205 -1.42 -19.69 16.94
C ASN A 205 -2.66 -20.36 16.33
N ILE A 206 -2.98 -20.06 15.06
CA ILE A 206 -4.08 -20.70 14.33
C ILE A 206 -3.84 -22.21 14.23
N GLU A 207 -2.64 -22.62 13.82
CA GLU A 207 -2.26 -24.05 13.70
C GLU A 207 -2.35 -24.79 15.04
N ARG A 208 -2.05 -24.12 16.15
CA ARG A 208 -2.20 -24.64 17.51
C ARG A 208 -3.61 -24.55 18.09
N GLY A 209 -4.56 -23.91 17.39
CA GLY A 209 -5.92 -23.69 17.88
C GLY A 209 -6.02 -22.64 19.01
N THR A 210 -5.03 -21.76 19.14
CA THR A 210 -4.94 -20.75 20.22
C THR A 210 -5.08 -19.29 19.70
N ALA A 211 -5.49 -19.10 18.45
CA ALA A 211 -5.50 -17.79 17.80
C ALA A 211 -6.53 -16.82 18.37
N GLY A 212 -7.60 -17.29 19.01
CA GLY A 212 -8.71 -16.42 19.40
C GLY A 212 -9.26 -15.62 18.22
N ILE A 213 -9.54 -14.33 18.44
CA ILE A 213 -10.03 -13.42 17.40
C ILE A 213 -8.89 -12.78 16.58
N LEU A 214 -7.64 -12.86 17.02
CA LEU A 214 -6.49 -12.23 16.36
C LEU A 214 -6.02 -13.10 15.17
N THR A 215 -6.62 -12.86 14.02
CA THR A 215 -6.31 -13.55 12.77
C THR A 215 -6.06 -12.56 11.64
N PRO A 216 -5.30 -12.95 10.58
CA PRO A 216 -5.11 -12.08 9.41
C PRO A 216 -6.43 -11.64 8.77
N ALA A 217 -7.45 -12.51 8.75
CA ALA A 217 -8.77 -12.20 8.22
C ALA A 217 -9.48 -11.09 9.04
N ASN A 218 -9.45 -11.18 10.37
CA ASN A 218 -10.04 -10.16 11.23
C ASN A 218 -9.27 -8.84 11.17
N LEU A 219 -7.94 -8.86 11.07
CA LEU A 219 -7.14 -7.66 10.87
C LEU A 219 -7.46 -6.98 9.53
N LEU A 220 -7.57 -7.75 8.45
CA LEU A 220 -7.97 -7.19 7.16
C LEU A 220 -9.40 -6.63 7.22
N ARG A 221 -10.33 -7.35 7.85
CA ARG A 221 -11.71 -6.87 8.09
C ARG A 221 -11.70 -5.56 8.88
N TYR A 222 -10.86 -5.44 9.92
CA TYR A 222 -10.69 -4.21 10.70
C TYR A 222 -10.37 -3.01 9.82
N VAL A 223 -9.34 -3.14 8.96
CA VAL A 223 -8.89 -2.09 8.06
C VAL A 223 -9.97 -1.73 7.04
N LEU A 224 -10.56 -2.72 6.37
CA LEU A 224 -11.60 -2.52 5.37
C LEU A 224 -12.90 -1.95 5.95
N SER A 225 -13.12 -2.10 7.27
CA SER A 225 -14.26 -1.51 7.98
C SER A 225 -14.14 0.01 8.21
N ASN A 226 -13.00 0.62 7.87
CA ASN A 226 -12.87 2.06 7.81
C ASN A 226 -13.24 2.53 6.39
N PRO A 227 -14.35 3.30 6.21
CA PRO A 227 -14.80 3.71 4.88
C PRO A 227 -13.85 4.71 4.20
N ASN A 228 -13.00 5.40 4.97
CA ASN A 228 -12.05 6.40 4.50
C ASN A 228 -10.71 5.79 4.04
N VAL A 229 -10.50 4.48 4.24
CA VAL A 229 -9.40 3.73 3.62
C VAL A 229 -9.75 3.48 2.16
N SER A 230 -8.91 3.92 1.23
CA SER A 230 -9.10 3.66 -0.20
C SER A 230 -8.70 2.23 -0.58
N VAL A 231 -7.53 1.79 -0.13
CA VAL A 231 -7.01 0.46 -0.42
C VAL A 231 -6.10 -0.05 0.69
N ALA A 232 -6.24 -1.33 1.03
CA ALA A 232 -5.31 -2.05 1.88
C ALA A 232 -4.37 -2.91 1.04
N VAL A 233 -3.04 -2.84 1.25
CA VAL A 233 -2.03 -3.56 0.47
C VAL A 233 -1.27 -4.59 1.33
N PRO A 234 -1.91 -5.71 1.70
CA PRO A 234 -1.21 -6.79 2.39
C PRO A 234 -0.17 -7.41 1.47
N GLY A 235 1.00 -7.74 2.04
CA GLY A 235 2.01 -8.54 1.36
C GLY A 235 1.54 -9.98 1.16
N ALA A 236 1.92 -10.58 0.01
CA ALA A 236 1.67 -11.99 -0.25
C ALA A 236 2.85 -12.63 -0.97
N ARG A 237 3.40 -13.71 -0.41
CA ARG A 237 4.43 -14.55 -1.03
C ARG A 237 3.85 -15.66 -1.89
N TYR A 238 2.63 -16.15 -1.57
CA TYR A 238 2.00 -17.32 -2.16
C TYR A 238 0.58 -17.00 -2.65
N ARG A 239 0.19 -17.66 -3.75
CA ARG A 239 -1.19 -17.60 -4.31
C ARG A 239 -2.26 -17.80 -3.23
N SER A 240 -2.06 -18.75 -2.33
CA SER A 240 -3.03 -19.08 -1.28
C SER A 240 -3.35 -17.85 -0.41
N ARG A 241 -2.36 -16.99 -0.13
CA ARG A 241 -2.54 -15.77 0.65
C ARG A 241 -3.35 -14.71 -0.08
N VAL A 242 -3.13 -14.59 -1.38
CA VAL A 242 -3.94 -13.72 -2.24
C VAL A 242 -5.41 -14.17 -2.22
N VAL A 243 -5.65 -15.46 -2.40
CA VAL A 243 -7.00 -16.03 -2.42
C VAL A 243 -7.69 -15.89 -1.07
N GLU A 244 -6.99 -16.14 0.04
CA GLU A 244 -7.50 -15.96 1.41
C GLU A 244 -7.89 -14.48 1.67
N ASN A 245 -7.02 -13.53 1.30
CA ASN A 245 -7.28 -12.10 1.47
C ASN A 245 -8.47 -11.65 0.60
N ALA A 246 -8.53 -12.08 -0.66
CA ALA A 246 -9.63 -11.78 -1.56
C ALA A 246 -10.96 -12.38 -1.09
N ALA A 247 -10.94 -13.60 -0.56
CA ALA A 247 -12.12 -14.23 0.02
C ALA A 247 -12.64 -13.45 1.23
N THR A 248 -11.74 -12.94 2.08
CA THR A 248 -12.09 -12.06 3.21
C THR A 248 -12.68 -10.75 2.70
N ALA A 249 -12.00 -10.05 1.79
CA ALA A 249 -12.44 -8.76 1.26
C ALA A 249 -13.79 -8.84 0.51
N SER A 250 -14.05 -9.96 -0.19
CA SER A 250 -15.31 -10.12 -0.95
C SER A 250 -16.54 -10.39 -0.10
N ARG A 251 -16.38 -10.77 1.19
CA ARG A 251 -17.50 -11.28 2.02
C ARG A 251 -17.60 -10.62 3.39
N TYR A 252 -16.64 -9.76 3.76
CA TYR A 252 -16.66 -9.17 5.10
C TYR A 252 -17.90 -8.30 5.33
N LEU A 253 -18.36 -8.29 6.58
CA LEU A 253 -19.27 -7.28 7.10
C LEU A 253 -18.42 -6.28 7.92
N PRO A 254 -18.71 -4.97 7.82
CA PRO A 254 -17.99 -3.98 8.63
C PRO A 254 -18.04 -4.31 10.12
N MET A 255 -16.93 -4.10 10.81
CA MET A 255 -16.85 -4.28 12.26
C MET A 255 -17.59 -3.16 12.99
N THR A 256 -18.29 -3.52 14.04
CA THR A 256 -18.80 -2.58 15.03
C THR A 256 -17.64 -1.97 15.84
N ALA A 257 -17.89 -0.86 16.54
CA ALA A 257 -16.89 -0.26 17.43
C ALA A 257 -16.45 -1.23 18.54
N ALA A 258 -17.36 -2.06 19.07
CA ALA A 258 -17.06 -3.06 20.08
C ALA A 258 -16.14 -4.16 19.54
N GLU A 259 -16.40 -4.69 18.34
CA GLU A 259 -15.54 -5.69 17.69
C GLU A 259 -14.14 -5.14 17.39
N LYS A 260 -14.04 -3.87 16.96
CA LYS A 260 -12.75 -3.21 16.73
C LYS A 260 -11.96 -3.09 18.03
N HIS A 261 -12.59 -2.61 19.10
CA HIS A 261 -11.95 -2.46 20.40
C HIS A 261 -11.47 -3.81 20.97
N GLU A 262 -12.30 -4.86 20.86
CA GLU A 262 -11.90 -6.20 21.30
C GLU A 262 -10.67 -6.71 20.52
N LEU A 263 -10.60 -6.46 19.20
CA LEU A 263 -9.46 -6.84 18.37
C LEU A 263 -8.20 -6.03 18.72
N GLU A 264 -8.34 -4.74 19.04
CA GLU A 264 -7.25 -3.87 19.51
C GLU A 264 -6.66 -4.36 20.83
N LEU A 265 -7.52 -4.76 21.79
CA LEU A 265 -7.07 -5.37 23.05
C LEU A 265 -6.33 -6.69 22.81
N ALA A 266 -6.84 -7.54 21.92
CA ALA A 266 -6.18 -8.78 21.55
C ALA A 266 -4.84 -8.55 20.83
N ALA A 267 -4.74 -7.52 20.02
CA ALA A 267 -3.51 -7.11 19.34
C ALA A 267 -2.46 -6.58 20.33
N ALA A 268 -2.88 -5.76 21.30
CA ALA A 268 -1.99 -5.24 22.36
C ALA A 268 -1.47 -6.35 23.27
N ALA A 269 -2.24 -7.42 23.49
CA ALA A 269 -1.84 -8.54 24.35
C ALA A 269 -0.85 -9.52 23.66
N LEU A 270 -0.53 -9.34 22.37
CA LEU A 270 0.45 -10.16 21.65
C LEU A 270 1.91 -9.80 22.04
N TYR A 271 2.12 -8.71 22.73
CA TYR A 271 3.39 -8.22 23.27
C TYR A 271 3.34 -8.27 24.78
#